data_27fb8e274a33b0321078f90f4d186240
#
_entry.id   27fb8e274a33b0321078f90f4d186240
#
_cell.length_a   1.000
_cell.length_b   1.000
_cell.length_c   1.000
_cell.angle_alpha   90.00
_cell.angle_beta   90.00
_cell.angle_gamma   90.00
#
_symmetry.space_group_name_H-M   'P 1'
#
loop_
_entity.id
_entity.type
_entity.pdbx_description
1 polymer ?
#
loop_
_entity_poly.entity_id
_entity_poly.type
_entity_poly.pdbx_seq_one_letter_code
_entity_poly.pdbx_strand_id
1 'polypeptide(L)'
;MEKASITGRGSRAADRSQDAISRVVNKHADAIENCYKKEVRLNPNLKGSVTIQFTINPNGTVERARIADSTLRNREVESCIIRRVRSWRFKSIDSSEGEVTFKQKYIFST
;
A
#
# COMPACT_ATOMS: atom_id res chain seq x y z
N MET A 1 4.75 -2.98 -10.27
CA MET A 1 5.01 -2.34 -8.98
C MET A 1 6.46 -2.12 -8.79
N GLU A 2 6.81 -0.96 -8.35
CA GLU A 2 8.17 -0.51 -8.49
C GLU A 2 9.06 -0.97 -7.34
N LYS A 3 8.82 -0.48 -6.17
CA LYS A 3 9.65 -0.84 -5.03
C LYS A 3 8.81 -1.20 -3.84
N ALA A 4 9.24 -2.23 -3.13
CA ALA A 4 8.61 -2.61 -1.88
C ALA A 4 9.71 -2.89 -0.86
N SER A 5 9.46 -2.56 0.38
CA SER A 5 10.35 -2.89 1.47
C SER A 5 9.53 -3.29 2.69
N ILE A 6 10.12 -4.11 3.53
CA ILE A 6 9.44 -4.68 4.68
C ILE A 6 10.35 -4.59 5.91
N THR A 7 9.75 -4.20 7.03
CA THR A 7 10.46 -4.14 8.32
C THR A 7 9.52 -4.61 9.41
N GLY A 8 10.08 -4.91 10.57
CA GLY A 8 9.30 -5.33 11.72
C GLY A 8 9.53 -6.79 12.07
N ARG A 9 9.24 -7.13 13.34
CA ARG A 9 9.48 -8.47 13.84
C ARG A 9 8.65 -9.52 13.13
N GLY A 10 7.43 -9.19 12.74
CA GLY A 10 6.54 -10.11 12.04
C GLY A 10 7.04 -10.53 10.67
N SER A 11 8.03 -9.82 10.11
CA SER A 11 8.56 -10.13 8.77
C SER A 11 9.18 -11.53 8.68
N ARG A 12 9.44 -12.17 9.80
CA ARG A 12 9.99 -13.54 9.84
C ARG A 12 8.92 -14.60 9.59
N ALA A 13 7.65 -14.26 9.78
CA ALA A 13 6.56 -15.20 9.54
C ALA A 13 6.41 -15.45 8.04
N ALA A 14 6.14 -16.70 7.64
CA ALA A 14 6.00 -17.08 6.24
C ALA A 14 4.90 -16.27 5.54
N ASP A 15 3.79 -16.03 6.23
CA ASP A 15 2.67 -15.26 5.69
C ASP A 15 2.93 -13.75 5.68
N ARG A 16 4.10 -13.31 6.15
CA ARG A 16 4.53 -11.91 6.12
C ARG A 16 5.83 -11.73 5.36
N SER A 17 6.23 -12.70 4.55
CA SER A 17 7.36 -12.50 3.63
C SER A 17 6.99 -11.41 2.63
N GLN A 18 7.99 -10.82 2.00
CA GLN A 18 7.75 -9.81 0.98
C GLN A 18 6.84 -10.34 -0.12
N ASP A 19 7.07 -11.59 -0.56
CA ASP A 19 6.23 -12.20 -1.59
C ASP A 19 4.79 -12.39 -1.13
N ALA A 20 4.58 -12.84 0.09
CA ALA A 20 3.24 -13.06 0.63
C ALA A 20 2.46 -11.74 0.69
N ILE A 21 3.08 -10.69 1.18
CA ILE A 21 2.46 -9.37 1.27
C ILE A 21 2.21 -8.80 -0.13
N SER A 22 3.20 -8.91 -1.02
CA SER A 22 3.08 -8.39 -2.38
C SER A 22 1.94 -9.03 -3.15
N ARG A 23 1.66 -10.31 -2.91
CA ARG A 23 0.51 -10.96 -3.55
C ARG A 23 -0.81 -10.29 -3.19
N VAL A 24 -0.99 -9.92 -1.92
CA VAL A 24 -2.19 -9.21 -1.48
C VAL A 24 -2.22 -7.80 -2.05
N VAL A 25 -1.09 -7.10 -2.00
CA VAL A 25 -0.97 -5.74 -2.56
C VAL A 25 -1.30 -5.74 -4.05
N ASN A 26 -0.76 -6.70 -4.80
CA ASN A 26 -1.01 -6.81 -6.24
C ASN A 26 -2.47 -7.14 -6.56
N LYS A 27 -3.11 -7.91 -5.71
CA LYS A 27 -4.52 -8.22 -5.84
C LYS A 27 -5.39 -6.96 -5.83
N HIS A 28 -4.94 -5.92 -5.15
CA HIS A 28 -5.67 -4.66 -5.02
C HIS A 28 -5.16 -3.58 -5.98
N ALA A 29 -4.29 -3.93 -6.91
CA ALA A 29 -3.66 -2.96 -7.81
C ALA A 29 -4.67 -2.15 -8.62
N ASP A 30 -5.75 -2.77 -9.09
CA ASP A 30 -6.76 -2.07 -9.88
C ASP A 30 -7.48 -0.99 -9.08
N ALA A 31 -7.75 -1.24 -7.81
CA ALA A 31 -8.39 -0.25 -6.95
C ALA A 31 -7.50 0.99 -6.77
N ILE A 32 -6.19 0.77 -6.64
CA ILE A 32 -5.22 1.86 -6.52
C ILE A 32 -5.15 2.65 -7.83
N GLU A 33 -5.08 1.94 -8.96
CA GLU A 33 -5.04 2.58 -10.28
C GLU A 33 -6.30 3.41 -10.52
N ASN A 34 -7.45 2.94 -10.06
CA ASN A 34 -8.70 3.66 -10.21
C ASN A 34 -8.70 4.98 -9.43
N CYS A 35 -8.00 5.06 -8.31
CA CYS A 35 -7.84 6.32 -7.58
C CYS A 35 -7.18 7.38 -8.48
N TYR A 36 -6.18 6.97 -9.25
CA TYR A 36 -5.48 7.84 -10.17
C TYR A 36 -6.35 8.19 -11.39
N LYS A 37 -7.00 7.18 -11.98
CA LYS A 37 -7.79 7.39 -13.20
C LYS A 37 -8.91 8.39 -13.02
N LYS A 38 -9.53 8.45 -11.85
CA LYS A 38 -10.57 9.43 -11.56
C LYS A 38 -10.05 10.86 -11.69
N GLU A 39 -8.86 11.11 -11.17
CA GLU A 39 -8.29 12.45 -11.16
C GLU A 39 -7.69 12.85 -12.49
N VAL A 40 -7.20 11.89 -13.25
CA VAL A 40 -6.62 12.17 -14.56
C VAL A 40 -7.66 12.69 -15.55
N ARG A 41 -8.92 12.37 -15.34
CA ARG A 41 -10.01 12.92 -16.15
C ARG A 41 -10.13 14.42 -15.98
N LEU A 42 -9.81 14.92 -14.79
CA LEU A 42 -9.86 16.35 -14.46
C LEU A 42 -8.53 17.04 -14.77
N ASN A 43 -7.44 16.28 -14.71
CA ASN A 43 -6.10 16.79 -14.93
C ASN A 43 -5.33 15.80 -15.80
N PRO A 44 -5.45 15.89 -17.13
CA PRO A 44 -4.83 14.91 -18.05
C PRO A 44 -3.30 14.85 -17.98
N ASN A 45 -2.66 15.85 -17.40
CA ASN A 45 -1.20 15.89 -17.30
C ASN A 45 -0.70 15.34 -15.95
N LEU A 46 -1.60 14.84 -15.12
CA LEU A 46 -1.24 14.33 -13.80
C LEU A 46 -0.36 13.10 -13.95
N LYS A 47 0.83 13.15 -13.37
CA LYS A 47 1.77 12.03 -13.36
C LYS A 47 2.73 12.16 -12.21
N GLY A 48 3.30 11.06 -11.79
CA GLY A 48 4.26 11.04 -10.70
C GLY A 48 4.16 9.76 -9.90
N SER A 49 4.72 9.77 -8.71
CA SER A 49 4.76 8.59 -7.86
C SER A 49 4.16 8.86 -6.49
N VAL A 50 3.68 7.80 -5.87
CA VAL A 50 3.20 7.82 -4.49
C VAL A 50 3.79 6.59 -3.79
N THR A 51 4.44 6.82 -2.66
CA THR A 51 4.92 5.73 -1.81
C THR A 51 4.06 5.68 -0.57
N ILE A 52 3.43 4.54 -0.34
CA ILE A 52 2.63 4.31 0.85
C ILE A 52 3.42 3.52 1.88
N GLN A 53 3.09 3.73 3.12
CA GLN A 53 3.63 2.93 4.23
C GLN A 53 2.46 2.54 5.11
N PHE A 54 2.39 1.26 5.46
CA PHE A 54 1.34 0.78 6.35
C PHE A 54 1.85 -0.36 7.22
N THR A 55 1.19 -0.54 8.35
CA THR A 55 1.54 -1.59 9.31
C THR A 55 0.45 -2.64 9.32
N ILE A 56 0.86 -3.90 9.26
CA ILE A 56 -0.03 -5.05 9.31
C ILE A 56 0.06 -5.66 10.70
N ASN A 57 -1.07 -5.71 11.40
CA ASN A 57 -1.16 -6.35 12.71
C ASN A 57 -1.16 -7.87 12.56
N PRO A 58 -0.78 -8.62 13.60
CA PRO A 58 -0.85 -10.08 13.53
C PRO A 58 -2.23 -10.62 13.13
N ASN A 59 -3.31 -9.94 13.50
CA ASN A 59 -4.66 -10.37 13.14
C ASN A 59 -5.01 -10.08 11.66
N GLY A 60 -4.11 -9.46 10.91
CA GLY A 60 -4.31 -9.21 9.48
C GLY A 60 -4.89 -7.85 9.13
N THR A 61 -5.24 -7.04 10.12
CA THR A 61 -5.75 -5.69 9.86
C THR A 61 -4.60 -4.72 9.57
N VAL A 62 -4.93 -3.66 8.83
CA VAL A 62 -3.96 -2.60 8.51
C VAL A 62 -4.18 -1.42 9.44
N GLU A 63 -3.09 -0.90 9.97
CA GLU A 63 -3.12 0.33 10.75
C GLU A 63 -1.98 1.25 10.31
N ARG A 64 -2.05 2.50 10.71
CA ARG A 64 -1.02 3.51 10.43
C ARG A 64 -0.67 3.64 8.95
N ALA A 65 -1.68 3.55 8.09
CA ALA A 65 -1.47 3.78 6.66
C ALA A 65 -1.23 5.27 6.42
N ARG A 66 -0.15 5.59 5.71
CA ARG A 66 0.20 6.97 5.41
C ARG A 66 0.95 7.08 4.08
N ILE A 67 1.00 8.30 3.57
CA ILE A 67 1.84 8.61 2.41
C ILE A 67 3.23 8.92 2.92
N ALA A 68 4.21 8.10 2.56
CA ALA A 68 5.60 8.30 2.96
C ALA A 68 6.31 9.29 2.05
N ASP A 69 5.93 9.32 0.76
CA ASP A 69 6.50 10.22 -0.22
C ASP A 69 5.54 10.35 -1.39
N SER A 70 5.53 11.49 -2.05
CA SER A 70 4.68 11.69 -3.22
C SER A 70 5.26 12.77 -4.13
N THR A 71 5.48 12.42 -5.39
CA THR A 71 5.79 13.41 -6.42
C THR A 71 4.54 13.73 -7.24
N LEU A 72 3.50 12.92 -7.11
CA LEU A 72 2.23 13.15 -7.77
C LEU A 72 1.56 14.42 -7.24
N ARG A 73 1.64 14.63 -5.93
CA ARG A 73 1.14 15.83 -5.26
C ARG A 73 -0.34 16.10 -5.54
N ASN A 74 -1.13 15.06 -5.48
CA ASN A 74 -2.58 15.17 -5.65
C ASN A 74 -3.27 14.60 -4.43
N ARG A 75 -3.88 15.47 -3.64
CA ARG A 75 -4.50 15.10 -2.38
C ARG A 75 -5.64 14.10 -2.57
N GLU A 76 -6.42 14.24 -3.62
CA GLU A 76 -7.55 13.34 -3.87
C GLU A 76 -7.09 11.92 -4.16
N VAL A 77 -6.03 11.77 -4.96
CA VAL A 77 -5.45 10.45 -5.23
C VAL A 77 -4.90 9.85 -3.96
N GLU A 78 -4.12 10.65 -3.21
CA GLU A 78 -3.49 10.17 -1.98
C GLU A 78 -4.51 9.73 -0.94
N SER A 79 -5.55 10.52 -0.73
CA SER A 79 -6.62 10.17 0.22
C SER A 79 -7.37 8.90 -0.21
N CYS A 80 -7.63 8.79 -1.50
CA CYS A 80 -8.28 7.61 -2.07
C CYS A 80 -7.44 6.36 -1.80
N ILE A 81 -6.14 6.44 -2.06
CA ILE A 81 -5.22 5.32 -1.84
C ILE A 81 -5.22 4.91 -0.38
N ILE A 82 -5.11 5.86 0.55
CA ILE A 82 -5.08 5.55 1.99
C ILE A 82 -6.37 4.86 2.42
N ARG A 83 -7.53 5.31 1.94
CA ARG A 83 -8.80 4.65 2.25
C ARG A 83 -8.82 3.20 1.78
N ARG A 84 -8.30 2.95 0.58
CA ARG A 84 -8.23 1.59 0.05
C ARG A 84 -7.30 0.71 0.87
N VAL A 85 -6.10 1.22 1.17
CA VAL A 85 -5.09 0.48 1.94
C VAL A 85 -5.64 0.09 3.31
N ARG A 86 -6.36 0.98 3.97
CA ARG A 86 -6.93 0.70 5.29
C ARG A 86 -7.95 -0.42 5.26
N SER A 87 -8.57 -0.68 4.13
CA SER A 87 -9.56 -1.74 4.00
C SER A 87 -8.95 -3.11 3.70
N TRP A 88 -7.66 -3.17 3.42
CA TRP A 88 -7.00 -4.44 3.09
C TRP A 88 -6.98 -5.37 4.29
N ARG A 89 -7.04 -6.66 3.99
CA ARG A 89 -6.97 -7.71 5.02
C ARG A 89 -5.96 -8.75 4.59
N PHE A 90 -5.15 -9.15 5.54
CA PHE A 90 -4.12 -10.15 5.36
C PHE A 90 -4.47 -11.37 6.20
N LYS A 91 -3.83 -12.49 5.90
CA LYS A 91 -4.01 -13.69 6.69
C LYS A 91 -3.50 -13.43 8.10
N SER A 92 -4.24 -13.90 9.12
CA SER A 92 -3.78 -13.73 10.50
C SER A 92 -2.62 -14.66 10.80
N ILE A 93 -1.74 -14.20 11.68
CA ILE A 93 -0.62 -14.98 12.19
C ILE A 93 -0.67 -14.93 13.70
N ASP A 94 0.20 -15.71 14.36
CA ASP A 94 0.26 -15.73 15.81
C ASP A 94 0.62 -14.34 16.34
N SER A 95 -0.08 -13.90 17.38
CA SER A 95 0.15 -12.57 17.96
C SER A 95 1.57 -12.38 18.47
N SER A 96 2.23 -13.48 18.85
CA SER A 96 3.62 -13.42 19.34
C SER A 96 4.61 -13.06 18.25
N GLU A 97 4.24 -13.17 16.97
CA GLU A 97 5.15 -12.86 15.87
C GLU A 97 5.30 -11.37 15.62
N GLY A 98 4.33 -10.58 16.07
CA GLY A 98 4.42 -9.13 16.01
C GLY A 98 3.94 -8.54 14.68
N GLU A 99 3.99 -7.23 14.60
CA GLU A 99 3.54 -6.48 13.44
C GLU A 99 4.63 -6.34 12.39
N VAL A 100 4.21 -5.96 11.18
CA VAL A 100 5.12 -5.72 10.08
C VAL A 100 4.75 -4.39 9.43
N THR A 101 5.75 -3.63 9.01
CA THR A 101 5.55 -2.39 8.26
C THR A 101 6.05 -2.59 6.84
N PHE A 102 5.21 -2.23 5.88
CA PHE A 102 5.48 -2.43 4.46
C PHE A 102 5.41 -1.09 3.74
N LYS A 103 6.36 -0.85 2.85
CA LYS A 103 6.35 0.31 1.95
C LYS A 103 6.16 -0.17 0.52
N GLN A 104 5.33 0.53 -0.22
CA GLN A 104 5.08 0.24 -1.63
C GLN A 104 5.06 1.53 -2.42
N LYS A 105 5.84 1.58 -3.48
CA LYS A 105 5.85 2.71 -4.40
C LYS A 105 5.01 2.39 -5.63
N TYR A 106 4.17 3.35 -6.01
CA TYR A 106 3.40 3.29 -7.26
C TYR A 106 3.85 4.41 -8.17
N ILE A 107 4.01 4.10 -9.44
CA ILE A 107 4.31 5.10 -10.47
C ILE A 107 3.08 5.22 -11.37
N PHE A 108 2.58 6.44 -11.51
CA PHE A 108 1.41 6.74 -12.32
C PHE A 108 1.78 7.61 -13.51
N SER A 109 1.29 7.24 -14.67
CA SER A 109 1.46 8.04 -15.88
C SER A 109 0.29 7.81 -16.82
N THR A 110 0.08 8.78 -17.69
CA THR A 110 -0.96 8.68 -18.72
C THR A 110 -0.41 8.08 -20.00
#